data_d6d2ca5048f9d9432f69981a6b526b20
#
_entry.id   d6d2ca5048f9d9432f69981a6b526b20
#
_cell.length_a   1.000
_cell.length_b   1.000
_cell.length_c   1.000
_cell.angle_alpha   90.00
_cell.angle_beta   90.00
_cell.angle_gamma   90.00
#
_symmetry.space_group_name_H-M   'P 1'
#
loop_
_entity.id
_entity.type
_entity.pdbx_description
1 polymer ?
#
loop_
_entity_poly.entity_id
_entity_poly.type
_entity_poly.pdbx_seq_one_letter_code
_entity_poly.pdbx_strand_id
1 'polypeptide(L)'
;MDKIFESIEEWMRNLLTGMVSSNLTNMFTDVNEKTGDIASQVGQTPQGWNGSIFSLIQNLSDSVIVPIAGMIITFVLCYELISMLTEKNNMHDIDTWMFFKYFFKMWVAVWFVSNAFTITMAIFDVGQNVVNRASGVINHQTAINIDSVVTSMETAMESMEVGELVILALETLLASLCLKVISVFITVILYGRMIEIYLYSSIGAIPFATMSNREWGQIGSNYLRGLFALAFQGFFIMVCVGIYSVLVANIQVSDNVHTALLSVMAYTVVLCFSLMKTANFSKSVFNTCLLYTSPSPRD
;
A
#
# COMPACT_ATOMS: atom_id res chain seq x y z
N MET A 1 -33.89 -49.35 -19.08
CA MET A 1 -32.57 -48.94 -18.54
C MET A 1 -32.23 -47.49 -18.97
N ASP A 2 -32.51 -47.12 -20.20
CA ASP A 2 -32.22 -45.81 -20.76
C ASP A 2 -32.83 -44.63 -19.95
N LYS A 3 -34.09 -44.74 -19.52
CA LYS A 3 -34.71 -43.69 -18.66
C LYS A 3 -34.07 -43.50 -17.28
N ILE A 4 -33.42 -44.56 -16.74
CA ILE A 4 -32.71 -44.45 -15.47
C ILE A 4 -31.36 -43.77 -15.70
N PHE A 5 -30.71 -44.07 -16.80
CA PHE A 5 -29.44 -43.39 -17.17
C PHE A 5 -29.66 -41.89 -17.48
N GLU A 6 -30.71 -41.58 -18.24
CA GLU A 6 -31.09 -40.17 -18.51
C GLU A 6 -31.40 -39.41 -17.22
N SER A 7 -32.14 -40.01 -16.29
CA SER A 7 -32.48 -39.38 -15.01
C SER A 7 -31.25 -39.19 -14.10
N ILE A 8 -30.28 -40.11 -14.13
CA ILE A 8 -29.00 -39.95 -13.39
C ILE A 8 -28.13 -38.87 -14.03
N GLU A 9 -28.09 -38.84 -15.36
CA GLU A 9 -27.33 -37.83 -16.09
C GLU A 9 -27.89 -36.42 -15.83
N GLU A 10 -29.19 -36.24 -15.87
CA GLU A 10 -29.89 -34.99 -15.56
C GLU A 10 -29.67 -34.58 -14.10
N TRP A 11 -29.73 -35.50 -13.16
CA TRP A 11 -29.42 -35.25 -11.75
C TRP A 11 -27.96 -34.81 -11.56
N MET A 12 -26.99 -35.50 -12.19
CA MET A 12 -25.58 -35.16 -12.14
C MET A 12 -25.33 -33.79 -12.76
N ARG A 13 -25.92 -33.47 -13.91
CA ARG A 13 -25.84 -32.17 -14.57
C ARG A 13 -26.33 -31.08 -13.64
N ASN A 14 -27.49 -31.20 -13.05
CA ASN A 14 -28.05 -30.20 -12.14
C ASN A 14 -27.18 -29.99 -10.90
N LEU A 15 -26.63 -31.07 -10.32
CA LEU A 15 -25.70 -30.98 -9.18
C LEU A 15 -24.42 -30.25 -9.55
N LEU A 16 -23.79 -30.60 -10.67
CA LEU A 16 -22.52 -29.98 -11.12
C LEU A 16 -22.72 -28.52 -11.52
N THR A 17 -23.78 -28.21 -12.25
CA THR A 17 -24.11 -26.81 -12.61
C THR A 17 -24.34 -25.98 -11.35
N GLY A 18 -25.06 -26.48 -10.37
CA GLY A 18 -25.28 -25.81 -9.09
C GLY A 18 -23.99 -25.60 -8.31
N MET A 19 -23.07 -26.57 -8.30
CA MET A 19 -21.75 -26.42 -7.66
C MET A 19 -20.87 -25.36 -8.37
N VAL A 20 -20.82 -25.41 -9.69
CA VAL A 20 -20.04 -24.46 -10.49
C VAL A 20 -20.59 -23.04 -10.34
N SER A 21 -21.91 -22.85 -10.46
CA SER A 21 -22.57 -21.55 -10.29
C SER A 21 -22.31 -20.97 -8.89
N SER A 22 -22.45 -21.81 -7.84
CA SER A 22 -22.13 -21.38 -6.47
C SER A 22 -20.67 -20.99 -6.30
N ASN A 23 -19.73 -21.77 -6.83
CA ASN A 23 -18.31 -21.47 -6.76
C ASN A 23 -17.97 -20.17 -7.52
N LEU A 24 -18.53 -19.95 -8.70
CA LEU A 24 -18.34 -18.75 -9.50
C LEU A 24 -18.90 -17.50 -8.79
N THR A 25 -20.13 -17.60 -8.29
CA THR A 25 -20.75 -16.50 -7.52
C THR A 25 -19.90 -16.12 -6.33
N ASN A 26 -19.46 -17.10 -5.54
CA ASN A 26 -18.59 -16.85 -4.40
C ASN A 26 -17.25 -16.23 -4.83
N MET A 27 -16.65 -16.73 -5.91
CA MET A 27 -15.38 -16.21 -6.44
C MET A 27 -15.49 -14.75 -6.87
N PHE A 28 -16.51 -14.39 -7.63
CA PHE A 28 -16.71 -13.00 -8.07
C PHE A 28 -17.12 -12.07 -6.92
N THR A 29 -17.89 -12.58 -5.96
CA THR A 29 -18.22 -11.85 -4.73
C THR A 29 -16.94 -11.59 -3.92
N ASP A 30 -16.11 -12.62 -3.70
CA ASP A 30 -14.82 -12.48 -3.01
C ASP A 30 -13.90 -11.46 -3.71
N VAL A 31 -13.89 -11.41 -5.05
CA VAL A 31 -13.12 -10.44 -5.84
C VAL A 31 -13.62 -9.02 -5.62
N ASN A 32 -14.93 -8.78 -5.67
CA ASN A 32 -15.52 -7.46 -5.44
C ASN A 32 -15.33 -6.99 -3.99
N GLU A 33 -15.61 -7.87 -3.02
CA GLU A 33 -15.39 -7.55 -1.60
C GLU A 33 -13.93 -7.23 -1.33
N LYS A 34 -13.00 -8.00 -1.92
CA LYS A 34 -11.56 -7.76 -1.73
C LYS A 34 -11.10 -6.43 -2.30
N THR A 35 -11.64 -6.03 -3.44
CA THR A 35 -11.39 -4.71 -4.02
C THR A 35 -11.84 -3.59 -3.09
N GLY A 36 -13.04 -3.72 -2.52
CA GLY A 36 -13.58 -2.79 -1.52
C GLY A 36 -12.77 -2.77 -0.23
N ASP A 37 -12.35 -3.94 0.26
CA ASP A 37 -11.52 -4.10 1.45
C ASP A 37 -10.16 -3.41 1.29
N ILE A 38 -9.50 -3.60 0.14
CA ILE A 38 -8.22 -2.94 -0.15
C ILE A 38 -8.41 -1.41 -0.11
N ALA A 39 -9.43 -0.89 -0.79
CA ALA A 39 -9.73 0.53 -0.80
C ALA A 39 -10.00 1.07 0.61
N SER A 40 -10.80 0.36 1.40
CA SER A 40 -11.12 0.70 2.79
C SER A 40 -9.88 0.71 3.67
N GLN A 41 -9.07 -0.36 3.65
CA GLN A 41 -7.88 -0.48 4.51
C GLN A 41 -6.79 0.53 4.14
N VAL A 42 -6.58 0.77 2.84
CA VAL A 42 -5.59 1.76 2.38
C VAL A 42 -6.05 3.19 2.66
N GLY A 43 -7.35 3.42 2.68
CA GLY A 43 -7.98 4.70 3.00
C GLY A 43 -8.09 5.02 4.50
N GLN A 44 -7.72 4.11 5.41
CA GLN A 44 -7.76 4.37 6.86
C GLN A 44 -6.54 5.17 7.33
N THR A 45 -6.77 6.08 8.30
CA THR A 45 -5.66 6.72 9.04
C THR A 45 -4.97 5.69 9.94
N PRO A 46 -3.69 5.88 10.30
CA PRO A 46 -3.04 5.05 11.32
C PRO A 46 -3.84 4.98 12.62
N GLN A 47 -4.36 6.11 13.08
CA GLN A 47 -5.21 6.16 14.28
C GLN A 47 -6.52 5.38 14.11
N GLY A 48 -7.18 5.47 12.94
CA GLY A 48 -8.44 4.78 12.63
C GLY A 48 -8.26 3.28 12.45
N TRP A 49 -7.08 2.84 11.99
CA TRP A 49 -6.78 1.43 11.78
C TRP A 49 -6.67 0.66 13.11
N ASN A 50 -5.92 1.20 14.07
CA ASN A 50 -5.84 0.63 15.43
C ASN A 50 -5.40 1.69 16.45
N GLY A 51 -6.36 2.23 17.20
CA GLY A 51 -6.13 3.27 18.18
C GLY A 51 -5.19 2.84 19.33
N SER A 52 -5.20 1.55 19.71
CA SER A 52 -4.32 1.04 20.78
C SER A 52 -2.86 0.99 20.32
N ILE A 53 -2.61 0.51 19.10
CA ILE A 53 -1.27 0.51 18.51
C ILE A 53 -0.80 1.94 18.29
N PHE A 54 -1.67 2.82 17.77
CA PHE A 54 -1.36 4.24 17.59
C PHE A 54 -0.89 4.89 18.89
N SER A 55 -1.64 4.73 19.99
CA SER A 55 -1.30 5.30 21.29
C SER A 55 0.00 4.72 21.85
N LEU A 56 0.25 3.41 21.66
CA LEU A 56 1.50 2.77 22.05
C LEU A 56 2.69 3.41 21.32
N ILE A 57 2.59 3.55 19.99
CA ILE A 57 3.68 4.10 19.17
C ILE A 57 3.90 5.59 19.47
N GLN A 58 2.83 6.35 19.67
CA GLN A 58 2.92 7.75 20.09
C GLN A 58 3.64 7.88 21.44
N ASN A 59 3.24 7.09 22.45
CA ASN A 59 3.89 7.10 23.76
C ASN A 59 5.36 6.68 23.69
N LEU A 60 5.69 5.71 22.83
CA LEU A 60 7.08 5.29 22.60
C LEU A 60 7.90 6.41 21.95
N SER A 61 7.34 7.09 20.93
CA SER A 61 7.97 8.25 20.32
C SER A 61 8.23 9.36 21.33
N ASP A 62 7.21 9.75 22.08
CA ASP A 62 7.26 10.91 22.97
C ASP A 62 8.13 10.64 24.23
N SER A 63 8.04 9.43 24.80
CA SER A 63 8.73 9.11 26.06
C SER A 63 10.17 8.62 25.87
N VAL A 64 10.51 8.02 24.73
CA VAL A 64 11.83 7.42 24.49
C VAL A 64 12.60 8.15 23.40
N ILE A 65 11.96 8.33 22.23
CA ILE A 65 12.68 8.82 21.05
C ILE A 65 12.88 10.33 21.07
N VAL A 66 11.89 11.10 21.51
CA VAL A 66 12.01 12.58 21.61
C VAL A 66 13.11 13.00 22.58
N PRO A 67 13.28 12.41 23.79
CA PRO A 67 14.41 12.70 24.67
C PRO A 67 15.77 12.40 24.02
N ILE A 68 15.91 11.28 23.32
CA ILE A 68 17.14 10.93 22.58
C ILE A 68 17.39 11.95 21.46
N ALA A 69 16.36 12.30 20.69
CA ALA A 69 16.44 13.30 19.65
C ALA A 69 16.82 14.69 20.24
N GLY A 70 16.36 15.00 21.45
CA GLY A 70 16.75 16.20 22.21
C GLY A 70 18.26 16.25 22.50
N MET A 71 18.88 15.14 22.86
CA MET A 71 20.34 15.06 23.02
C MET A 71 21.05 15.22 21.68
N ILE A 72 20.57 14.57 20.64
CA ILE A 72 21.14 14.66 19.29
C ILE A 72 21.06 16.10 18.76
N ILE A 73 19.90 16.76 18.86
CA ILE A 73 19.74 18.12 18.36
C ILE A 73 20.61 19.11 19.13
N THR A 74 20.79 18.93 20.44
CA THR A 74 21.69 19.74 21.25
C THR A 74 23.11 19.64 20.71
N PHE A 75 23.61 18.42 20.48
CA PHE A 75 24.92 18.20 19.90
C PHE A 75 25.05 18.83 18.49
N VAL A 76 24.05 18.60 17.63
CA VAL A 76 24.00 19.13 16.26
C VAL A 76 24.06 20.67 16.26
N LEU A 77 23.29 21.32 17.14
CA LEU A 77 23.26 22.77 17.25
C LEU A 77 24.56 23.34 17.81
N CYS A 78 25.18 22.71 18.81
CA CYS A 78 26.49 23.10 19.32
C CYS A 78 27.56 23.00 18.22
N TYR A 79 27.56 21.88 17.46
CA TYR A 79 28.48 21.69 16.35
C TYR A 79 28.28 22.79 15.26
N GLU A 80 27.05 23.09 14.90
CA GLU A 80 26.71 24.13 13.92
C GLU A 80 27.18 25.52 14.40
N LEU A 81 27.02 25.85 15.68
CA LEU A 81 27.49 27.10 16.25
C LEU A 81 29.01 27.19 16.16
N ILE A 82 29.74 26.12 16.53
CA ILE A 82 31.20 26.07 16.46
C ILE A 82 31.65 26.23 15.01
N SER A 83 31.04 25.54 14.07
CA SER A 83 31.36 25.66 12.64
C SER A 83 31.16 27.09 12.13
N MET A 84 30.04 27.73 12.51
CA MET A 84 29.76 29.13 12.15
C MET A 84 30.83 30.11 12.68
N LEU A 85 31.34 29.88 13.87
CA LEU A 85 32.37 30.72 14.50
C LEU A 85 33.74 30.48 13.87
N THR A 86 34.02 29.22 13.43
CA THR A 86 35.33 28.83 12.90
C THR A 86 35.48 29.16 11.42
N GLU A 87 34.42 29.12 10.63
CA GLU A 87 34.45 29.46 9.19
C GLU A 87 34.81 30.94 8.95
N LYS A 88 34.57 31.83 9.91
CA LYS A 88 34.98 33.24 9.83
C LYS A 88 36.31 33.44 10.53
N ASN A 89 37.37 33.47 9.75
CA ASN A 89 38.77 33.69 10.20
C ASN A 89 39.04 35.02 10.93
N ASN A 90 38.06 35.92 11.01
CA ASN A 90 38.16 37.19 11.72
C ASN A 90 37.00 37.34 12.71
N MET A 91 37.25 37.16 13.99
CA MET A 91 36.27 37.42 15.07
C MET A 91 35.71 38.88 15.07
N HIS A 92 36.29 39.79 14.29
CA HIS A 92 35.84 41.15 14.18
C HIS A 92 34.61 41.36 13.28
N ASP A 93 34.28 40.41 12.44
CA ASP A 93 33.18 40.50 11.47
C ASP A 93 31.95 39.64 11.88
N ILE A 94 31.80 39.35 13.18
CA ILE A 94 30.61 38.61 13.68
C ILE A 94 29.43 39.56 13.70
N ASP A 95 28.62 39.50 12.64
CA ASP A 95 27.39 40.30 12.53
C ASP A 95 26.30 39.74 13.47
N THR A 96 25.69 40.65 14.26
CA THR A 96 24.55 40.34 15.15
C THR A 96 23.43 39.61 14.41
N TRP A 97 23.26 39.87 13.10
CA TRP A 97 22.29 39.21 12.24
C TRP A 97 22.54 37.71 12.07
N MET A 98 23.78 37.27 12.16
CA MET A 98 24.17 35.86 12.07
C MET A 98 23.69 35.07 13.30
N PHE A 99 23.82 35.64 14.50
CA PHE A 99 23.26 35.05 15.72
C PHE A 99 21.74 34.98 15.69
N PHE A 100 21.08 36.01 15.16
CA PHE A 100 19.64 36.01 15.02
C PHE A 100 19.15 34.85 14.09
N LYS A 101 19.81 34.67 12.95
CA LYS A 101 19.55 33.54 12.05
C LYS A 101 19.75 32.19 12.74
N TYR A 102 20.80 32.05 13.53
CA TYR A 102 21.08 30.84 14.28
C TYR A 102 20.00 30.55 15.33
N PHE A 103 19.59 31.49 16.12
CA PHE A 103 18.54 31.34 17.12
C PHE A 103 17.20 31.00 16.47
N PHE A 104 16.84 31.60 15.35
CA PHE A 104 15.65 31.25 14.61
C PHE A 104 15.71 29.81 14.08
N LYS A 105 16.84 29.42 13.49
CA LYS A 105 17.08 28.04 13.04
C LYS A 105 16.96 27.04 14.19
N MET A 106 17.56 27.37 15.33
CA MET A 106 17.47 26.56 16.55
C MET A 106 16.01 26.39 17.02
N TRP A 107 15.25 27.47 17.08
CA TRP A 107 13.86 27.45 17.49
C TRP A 107 13.02 26.56 16.56
N VAL A 108 13.16 26.73 15.26
CA VAL A 108 12.46 25.91 14.26
C VAL A 108 12.87 24.44 14.40
N ALA A 109 14.14 24.14 14.57
CA ALA A 109 14.65 22.79 14.69
C ALA A 109 14.12 22.07 15.94
N VAL A 110 14.13 22.73 17.09
CA VAL A 110 13.56 22.19 18.34
C VAL A 110 12.06 21.97 18.19
N TRP A 111 11.33 22.91 17.56
CA TRP A 111 9.90 22.75 17.30
C TRP A 111 9.60 21.53 16.43
N PHE A 112 10.39 21.29 15.36
CA PHE A 112 10.25 20.11 14.50
C PHE A 112 10.48 18.80 15.28
N VAL A 113 11.50 18.74 16.13
CA VAL A 113 11.79 17.54 16.94
C VAL A 113 10.68 17.28 17.95
N SER A 114 10.20 18.32 18.63
CA SER A 114 9.16 18.21 19.65
C SER A 114 7.79 17.82 19.06
N ASN A 115 7.55 18.14 17.78
CA ASN A 115 6.29 17.82 17.09
C ASN A 115 6.47 16.75 16.00
N ALA A 116 7.56 15.98 16.04
CA ALA A 116 7.93 15.05 14.99
C ALA A 116 6.85 14.02 14.67
N PHE A 117 6.21 13.45 15.69
CA PHE A 117 5.13 12.48 15.53
C PHE A 117 3.91 13.11 14.85
N THR A 118 3.48 14.29 15.30
CA THR A 118 2.35 15.02 14.71
C THR A 118 2.60 15.40 13.25
N ILE A 119 3.81 15.87 12.93
CA ILE A 119 4.20 16.21 11.55
C ILE A 119 4.19 14.96 10.66
N THR A 120 4.70 13.83 11.17
CA THR A 120 4.69 12.56 10.46
C THR A 120 3.25 12.11 10.17
N MET A 121 2.35 12.19 11.16
CA MET A 121 0.94 11.86 10.97
C MET A 121 0.26 12.77 9.97
N ALA A 122 0.53 14.08 9.99
CA ALA A 122 -0.01 15.03 9.02
C ALA A 122 0.38 14.68 7.56
N ILE A 123 1.58 14.16 7.33
CA ILE A 123 2.00 13.67 6.01
C ILE A 123 1.16 12.46 5.57
N PHE A 124 0.88 11.53 6.49
CA PHE A 124 0.03 10.39 6.19
C PHE A 124 -1.43 10.79 5.95
N ASP A 125 -1.96 11.78 6.68
CA ASP A 125 -3.30 12.32 6.46
C ASP A 125 -3.45 12.93 5.05
N VAL A 126 -2.42 13.64 4.57
CA VAL A 126 -2.39 14.13 3.18
C VAL A 126 -2.42 12.97 2.19
N GLY A 127 -1.58 11.96 2.40
CA GLY A 127 -1.55 10.76 1.54
C GLY A 127 -2.91 10.05 1.52
N GLN A 128 -3.55 9.92 2.68
CA GLN A 128 -4.88 9.33 2.79
C GLN A 128 -5.97 10.13 2.06
N ASN A 129 -5.93 11.46 2.14
CA ASN A 129 -6.88 12.30 1.41
C ASN A 129 -6.77 12.04 -0.11
N VAL A 130 -5.54 11.87 -0.62
CA VAL A 130 -5.30 11.49 -2.03
C VAL A 130 -5.88 10.11 -2.34
N VAL A 131 -5.67 9.13 -1.45
CA VAL A 131 -6.22 7.77 -1.58
C VAL A 131 -7.75 7.78 -1.64
N ASN A 132 -8.40 8.50 -0.72
CA ASN A 132 -9.85 8.56 -0.65
C ASN A 132 -10.48 9.22 -1.90
N ARG A 133 -9.82 10.25 -2.44
CA ARG A 133 -10.24 10.86 -3.70
C ARG A 133 -10.05 9.92 -4.89
N ALA A 134 -8.94 9.18 -4.94
CA ALA A 134 -8.71 8.18 -5.98
C ALA A 134 -9.73 7.04 -5.90
N SER A 135 -10.04 6.55 -4.69
CA SER A 135 -11.08 5.55 -4.47
C SER A 135 -12.45 6.01 -4.97
N GLY A 136 -12.82 7.26 -4.71
CA GLY A 136 -14.08 7.84 -5.22
C GLY A 136 -14.17 7.82 -6.76
N VAL A 137 -13.08 8.10 -7.46
CA VAL A 137 -13.04 8.05 -8.93
C VAL A 137 -13.13 6.60 -9.45
N ILE A 138 -12.43 5.68 -8.80
CA ILE A 138 -12.35 4.27 -9.20
C ILE A 138 -13.70 3.58 -8.98
N ASN A 139 -14.32 3.74 -7.81
CA ASN A 139 -15.57 3.06 -7.46
C ASN A 139 -16.74 3.44 -8.38
N HIS A 140 -16.72 4.65 -8.99
CA HIS A 140 -17.75 5.05 -9.94
C HIS A 140 -17.62 4.38 -11.33
N GLN A 141 -16.46 3.82 -11.66
CA GLN A 141 -16.17 3.31 -12.99
C GLN A 141 -16.03 1.78 -13.07
N THR A 142 -15.97 1.07 -11.93
CA THR A 142 -15.48 -0.31 -11.90
C THR A 142 -16.36 -1.32 -11.16
N ALA A 143 -17.65 -1.03 -10.95
CA ALA A 143 -18.57 -2.02 -10.39
C ALA A 143 -18.74 -3.18 -11.38
N ILE A 144 -18.19 -4.35 -11.04
CA ILE A 144 -18.37 -5.59 -11.80
C ILE A 144 -19.81 -6.04 -11.62
N ASN A 145 -20.55 -6.16 -12.70
CA ASN A 145 -21.90 -6.74 -12.65
C ASN A 145 -21.78 -8.26 -12.61
N ILE A 146 -21.73 -8.80 -11.37
CA ILE A 146 -21.57 -10.24 -11.12
C ILE A 146 -22.70 -11.03 -11.75
N ASP A 147 -23.95 -10.54 -11.65
CA ASP A 147 -25.12 -11.25 -12.13
C ASP A 147 -25.05 -11.51 -13.64
N SER A 148 -24.59 -10.52 -14.42
CA SER A 148 -24.46 -10.69 -15.87
C SER A 148 -23.38 -11.69 -16.26
N VAL A 149 -22.27 -11.73 -15.51
CA VAL A 149 -21.18 -12.69 -15.76
C VAL A 149 -21.61 -14.10 -15.42
N VAL A 150 -22.22 -14.29 -14.24
CA VAL A 150 -22.72 -15.60 -13.78
C VAL A 150 -23.81 -16.14 -14.71
N THR A 151 -24.79 -15.30 -15.11
CA THR A 151 -25.84 -15.70 -16.04
C THR A 151 -25.27 -16.10 -17.39
N SER A 152 -24.28 -15.39 -17.92
CA SER A 152 -23.61 -15.77 -19.18
C SER A 152 -22.88 -17.11 -19.06
N MET A 153 -22.24 -17.38 -17.91
CA MET A 153 -21.59 -18.66 -17.63
C MET A 153 -22.61 -19.81 -17.48
N GLU A 154 -23.74 -19.58 -16.80
CA GLU A 154 -24.83 -20.55 -16.67
C GLU A 154 -25.39 -20.94 -18.03
N THR A 155 -25.64 -19.97 -18.91
CA THR A 155 -26.11 -20.23 -20.28
C THR A 155 -25.09 -21.06 -21.09
N ALA A 156 -23.79 -20.79 -20.93
CA ALA A 156 -22.75 -21.59 -21.57
C ALA A 156 -22.69 -23.04 -21.05
N MET A 157 -22.93 -23.26 -19.74
CA MET A 157 -22.94 -24.55 -19.10
C MET A 157 -24.13 -25.45 -19.56
N GLU A 158 -25.25 -24.84 -19.99
CA GLU A 158 -26.41 -25.59 -20.49
C GLU A 158 -26.08 -26.49 -21.71
N SER A 159 -25.11 -26.04 -22.51
CA SER A 159 -24.67 -26.75 -23.72
C SER A 159 -23.54 -27.75 -23.51
N MET A 160 -22.94 -27.82 -22.31
CA MET A 160 -21.80 -28.67 -22.00
C MET A 160 -22.17 -30.10 -21.69
N GLU A 161 -21.31 -31.05 -22.02
CA GLU A 161 -21.46 -32.45 -21.61
C GLU A 161 -21.12 -32.61 -20.10
N VAL A 162 -21.67 -33.69 -19.47
CA VAL A 162 -21.43 -33.97 -18.04
C VAL A 162 -19.92 -34.08 -17.73
N GLY A 163 -19.14 -34.66 -18.64
CA GLY A 163 -17.69 -34.79 -18.49
C GLY A 163 -16.99 -33.41 -18.43
N GLU A 164 -17.41 -32.46 -19.25
CA GLU A 164 -16.88 -31.09 -19.26
C GLU A 164 -17.28 -30.32 -17.98
N LEU A 165 -18.51 -30.53 -17.50
CA LEU A 165 -18.99 -29.97 -16.23
C LEU A 165 -18.20 -30.46 -15.02
N VAL A 166 -17.77 -31.74 -15.00
CA VAL A 166 -16.89 -32.26 -13.94
C VAL A 166 -15.53 -31.55 -13.96
N ILE A 167 -14.94 -31.37 -15.13
CA ILE A 167 -13.66 -30.67 -15.28
C ILE A 167 -13.84 -29.23 -14.81
N LEU A 168 -14.87 -28.51 -15.23
CA LEU A 168 -15.17 -27.17 -14.83
C LEU A 168 -15.41 -27.03 -13.32
N ALA A 169 -16.09 -27.99 -12.69
CA ALA A 169 -16.30 -28.03 -11.25
C ALA A 169 -14.96 -28.14 -10.47
N LEU A 170 -14.05 -28.98 -10.96
CA LEU A 170 -12.70 -29.08 -10.38
C LEU A 170 -11.88 -27.80 -10.59
N GLU A 171 -11.94 -27.20 -11.77
CA GLU A 171 -11.26 -25.94 -12.06
C GLU A 171 -11.77 -24.78 -11.19
N THR A 172 -13.09 -24.64 -11.04
CA THR A 172 -13.67 -23.58 -10.17
C THR A 172 -13.34 -23.79 -8.71
N LEU A 173 -13.29 -25.04 -8.23
CA LEU A 173 -12.85 -25.35 -6.87
C LEU A 173 -11.38 -24.96 -6.67
N LEU A 174 -10.51 -25.34 -7.60
CA LEU A 174 -9.08 -25.00 -7.54
C LEU A 174 -8.87 -23.49 -7.63
N ALA A 175 -9.60 -22.81 -8.54
CA ALA A 175 -9.56 -21.36 -8.69
C ALA A 175 -9.96 -20.64 -7.40
N SER A 176 -11.07 -21.05 -6.77
CA SER A 176 -11.53 -20.46 -5.52
C SER A 176 -10.49 -20.62 -4.39
N LEU A 177 -9.84 -21.78 -4.31
CA LEU A 177 -8.77 -22.02 -3.34
C LEU A 177 -7.56 -21.10 -3.60
N CYS A 178 -7.12 -21.00 -4.85
CA CYS A 178 -6.02 -20.12 -5.24
C CYS A 178 -6.34 -18.64 -4.92
N LEU A 179 -7.54 -18.16 -5.22
CA LEU A 179 -7.96 -16.79 -4.92
C LEU A 179 -7.99 -16.52 -3.42
N LYS A 180 -8.41 -17.46 -2.58
CA LYS A 180 -8.35 -17.35 -1.11
C LYS A 180 -6.90 -17.22 -0.61
N VAL A 181 -5.98 -18.01 -1.14
CA VAL A 181 -4.55 -17.91 -0.81
C VAL A 181 -4.00 -16.53 -1.21
N ILE A 182 -4.29 -16.07 -2.42
CA ILE A 182 -3.86 -14.74 -2.90
C ILE A 182 -4.48 -13.62 -2.04
N SER A 183 -5.73 -13.74 -1.64
CA SER A 183 -6.41 -12.80 -0.74
C SER A 183 -5.67 -12.64 0.60
N VAL A 184 -5.17 -13.74 1.17
CA VAL A 184 -4.32 -13.70 2.37
C VAL A 184 -3.02 -12.94 2.11
N PHE A 185 -2.34 -13.20 0.99
CA PHE A 185 -1.12 -12.45 0.64
C PHE A 185 -1.38 -10.95 0.49
N ILE A 186 -2.47 -10.55 -0.17
CA ILE A 186 -2.87 -9.14 -0.28
C ILE A 186 -3.06 -8.53 1.10
N THR A 187 -3.76 -9.23 2.00
CA THR A 187 -3.95 -8.77 3.38
C THR A 187 -2.61 -8.57 4.10
N VAL A 188 -1.67 -9.50 3.97
CA VAL A 188 -0.32 -9.38 4.55
C VAL A 188 0.42 -8.14 4.01
N ILE A 189 0.29 -7.84 2.71
CA ILE A 189 0.91 -6.65 2.11
C ILE A 189 0.34 -5.36 2.73
N LEU A 190 -0.99 -5.28 2.90
CA LEU A 190 -1.66 -4.11 3.47
C LEU A 190 -1.30 -3.90 4.95
N TYR A 191 -1.30 -4.98 5.74
CA TYR A 191 -0.87 -4.93 7.14
C TYR A 191 0.61 -4.58 7.27
N GLY A 192 1.46 -5.15 6.41
CA GLY A 192 2.88 -4.82 6.33
C GLY A 192 3.13 -3.32 6.10
N ARG A 193 2.34 -2.70 5.21
CA ARG A 193 2.38 -1.25 4.99
C ARG A 193 2.04 -0.46 6.26
N MET A 194 0.98 -0.84 6.99
CA MET A 194 0.59 -0.15 8.23
C MET A 194 1.66 -0.29 9.31
N ILE A 195 2.28 -1.46 9.43
CA ILE A 195 3.41 -1.67 10.34
C ILE A 195 4.59 -0.76 9.94
N GLU A 196 4.92 -0.67 8.65
CA GLU A 196 5.98 0.21 8.15
C GLU A 196 5.69 1.69 8.50
N ILE A 197 4.43 2.15 8.37
CA ILE A 197 3.99 3.49 8.78
C ILE A 197 4.28 3.72 10.28
N TYR A 198 3.90 2.79 11.14
CA TYR A 198 4.15 2.91 12.58
C TYR A 198 5.64 2.89 12.93
N LEU A 199 6.45 2.05 12.26
CA LEU A 199 7.89 2.02 12.46
C LEU A 199 8.54 3.35 12.08
N TYR A 200 8.19 3.91 10.92
CA TYR A 200 8.68 5.23 10.52
C TYR A 200 8.24 6.32 11.50
N SER A 201 6.99 6.30 11.93
CA SER A 201 6.45 7.30 12.85
C SER A 201 7.10 7.24 14.22
N SER A 202 7.47 6.05 14.70
CA SER A 202 8.07 5.88 16.02
C SER A 202 9.42 6.57 16.18
N ILE A 203 10.24 6.61 15.13
CA ILE A 203 11.62 7.13 15.19
C ILE A 203 11.77 8.55 14.62
N GLY A 204 10.70 9.20 14.18
CA GLY A 204 10.70 10.42 13.41
C GLY A 204 11.50 11.57 14.00
N ALA A 205 11.53 11.72 15.32
CA ALA A 205 12.23 12.80 15.99
C ALA A 205 13.75 12.77 15.75
N ILE A 206 14.37 11.59 15.63
CA ILE A 206 15.83 11.45 15.42
C ILE A 206 16.26 12.01 14.06
N PRO A 207 15.69 11.60 12.92
CA PRO A 207 15.99 12.20 11.63
C PRO A 207 15.71 13.71 11.58
N PHE A 208 14.63 14.18 12.20
CA PHE A 208 14.33 15.61 12.25
C PHE A 208 15.40 16.39 13.03
N ALA A 209 15.96 15.80 14.09
CA ALA A 209 17.05 16.43 14.84
C ALA A 209 18.31 16.68 13.98
N THR A 210 18.55 15.86 12.96
CA THR A 210 19.73 16.02 12.07
C THR A 210 19.52 17.06 10.97
N MET A 211 18.27 17.41 10.63
CA MET A 211 17.96 18.30 9.49
C MET A 211 18.57 19.70 9.61
N SER A 212 18.86 20.13 10.83
CA SER A 212 19.40 21.46 11.08
C SER A 212 20.87 21.60 10.69
N ASN A 213 21.60 20.50 10.52
CA ASN A 213 23.01 20.52 10.20
C ASN A 213 23.25 20.32 8.70
N ARG A 214 24.25 21.00 8.16
CA ARG A 214 24.60 20.94 6.73
C ARG A 214 25.19 19.59 6.33
N GLU A 215 25.94 18.94 7.21
CA GLU A 215 26.59 17.66 6.94
C GLU A 215 25.64 16.49 7.15
N TRP A 216 24.82 16.50 8.21
CA TRP A 216 23.94 15.40 8.60
C TRP A 216 22.48 15.58 8.16
N GLY A 217 22.12 16.75 7.64
CA GLY A 217 20.76 17.07 7.17
C GLY A 217 20.24 16.14 6.08
N GLN A 218 21.14 15.44 5.40
CA GLN A 218 20.79 14.39 4.41
C GLN A 218 19.99 13.26 5.05
N ILE A 219 20.26 12.90 6.31
CA ILE A 219 19.52 11.85 7.04
C ILE A 219 18.04 12.25 7.18
N GLY A 220 17.78 13.46 7.67
CA GLY A 220 16.43 13.96 7.82
C GLY A 220 15.71 14.18 6.50
N SER A 221 16.42 14.68 5.47
CA SER A 221 15.85 14.84 4.12
C SER A 221 15.46 13.50 3.50
N ASN A 222 16.29 12.48 3.63
CA ASN A 222 15.98 11.12 3.15
C ASN A 222 14.80 10.51 3.91
N TYR A 223 14.72 10.75 5.22
CA TYR A 223 13.60 10.31 6.03
C TYR A 223 12.29 10.95 5.56
N LEU A 224 12.24 12.26 5.31
CA LEU A 224 11.06 12.94 4.78
C LEU A 224 10.64 12.38 3.41
N ARG A 225 11.59 12.15 2.51
CA ARG A 225 11.30 11.51 1.23
C ARG A 225 10.70 10.12 1.44
N GLY A 226 11.23 9.34 2.40
CA GLY A 226 10.70 8.04 2.78
C GLY A 226 9.26 8.12 3.30
N LEU A 227 8.94 9.12 4.13
CA LEU A 227 7.57 9.36 4.61
C LEU A 227 6.62 9.67 3.46
N PHE A 228 7.00 10.57 2.54
CA PHE A 228 6.17 10.86 1.36
C PHE A 228 6.01 9.63 0.47
N ALA A 229 7.07 8.86 0.24
CA ALA A 229 6.99 7.63 -0.50
C ALA A 229 5.97 6.66 0.12
N LEU A 230 6.02 6.47 1.44
CA LEU A 230 5.12 5.57 2.15
C LEU A 230 3.67 6.11 2.18
N ALA A 231 3.49 7.42 2.34
CA ALA A 231 2.17 8.06 2.28
C ALA A 231 1.51 7.88 0.90
N PHE A 232 2.26 8.11 -0.18
CA PHE A 232 1.76 7.99 -1.55
C PHE A 232 1.70 6.54 -2.06
N GLN A 233 2.31 5.58 -1.40
CA GLN A 233 2.17 4.16 -1.74
C GLN A 233 0.70 3.74 -1.79
N GLY A 234 -0.14 4.26 -0.89
CA GLY A 234 -1.57 4.01 -0.90
C GLY A 234 -2.26 4.42 -2.20
N PHE A 235 -1.87 5.55 -2.78
CA PHE A 235 -2.37 5.98 -4.09
C PHE A 235 -1.99 4.98 -5.20
N PHE A 236 -0.74 4.50 -5.23
CA PHE A 236 -0.33 3.50 -6.22
C PHE A 236 -1.06 2.17 -6.05
N ILE A 237 -1.35 1.76 -4.81
CA ILE A 237 -2.20 0.60 -4.54
C ILE A 237 -3.59 0.81 -5.16
N MET A 238 -4.21 1.99 -4.97
CA MET A 238 -5.52 2.29 -5.57
C MET A 238 -5.48 2.29 -7.09
N VAL A 239 -4.41 2.78 -7.72
CA VAL A 239 -4.24 2.69 -9.18
C VAL A 239 -4.17 1.23 -9.64
N CYS A 240 -3.43 0.37 -8.95
CA CYS A 240 -3.37 -1.06 -9.27
C CYS A 240 -4.75 -1.72 -9.16
N VAL A 241 -5.50 -1.40 -8.10
CA VAL A 241 -6.88 -1.89 -7.89
C VAL A 241 -7.81 -1.41 -9.01
N GLY A 242 -7.71 -0.14 -9.40
CA GLY A 242 -8.51 0.41 -10.50
C GLY A 242 -8.23 -0.28 -11.84
N ILE A 243 -6.96 -0.50 -12.17
CA ILE A 243 -6.57 -1.26 -13.39
C ILE A 243 -7.13 -2.68 -13.32
N TYR A 244 -6.95 -3.37 -12.19
CA TYR A 244 -7.47 -4.70 -11.97
C TYR A 244 -8.98 -4.78 -12.19
N SER A 245 -9.75 -3.87 -11.59
CA SER A 245 -11.21 -3.83 -11.70
C SER A 245 -11.66 -3.66 -13.15
N VAL A 246 -10.98 -2.79 -13.93
CA VAL A 246 -11.26 -2.63 -15.36
C VAL A 246 -10.93 -3.89 -16.15
N LEU A 247 -9.81 -4.56 -15.85
CA LEU A 247 -9.44 -5.82 -16.53
C LEU A 247 -10.46 -6.92 -16.27
N VAL A 248 -10.92 -7.07 -15.02
CA VAL A 248 -11.92 -8.09 -14.67
C VAL A 248 -13.29 -7.75 -15.28
N ALA A 249 -13.70 -6.46 -15.26
CA ALA A 249 -14.96 -6.04 -15.86
C ALA A 249 -15.05 -6.26 -17.39
N ASN A 250 -13.89 -6.29 -18.06
CA ASN A 250 -13.82 -6.52 -19.51
C ASN A 250 -13.66 -7.98 -19.91
N ILE A 251 -13.73 -8.93 -18.96
CA ILE A 251 -13.69 -10.36 -19.31
C ILE A 251 -14.97 -10.75 -20.06
N GLN A 252 -14.79 -11.21 -21.30
CA GLN A 252 -15.87 -11.72 -22.14
C GLN A 252 -16.03 -13.21 -21.89
N VAL A 253 -17.23 -13.62 -21.48
CA VAL A 253 -17.57 -15.03 -21.19
C VAL A 253 -18.06 -15.76 -22.44
N SER A 254 -18.28 -15.03 -23.56
CA SER A 254 -19.05 -15.48 -24.72
C SER A 254 -18.52 -16.75 -25.43
N ASP A 255 -17.21 -17.05 -25.35
CA ASP A 255 -16.64 -18.11 -26.17
C ASP A 255 -16.05 -19.29 -25.38
N ASN A 256 -15.64 -19.11 -24.12
CA ASN A 256 -15.08 -20.20 -23.32
C ASN A 256 -15.01 -19.86 -21.82
N VAL A 257 -15.82 -20.54 -21.01
CA VAL A 257 -15.89 -20.37 -19.56
C VAL A 257 -14.52 -20.65 -18.90
N HIS A 258 -13.78 -21.65 -19.36
CA HIS A 258 -12.43 -21.99 -18.86
C HIS A 258 -11.43 -20.83 -19.04
N THR A 259 -11.46 -20.17 -20.20
CA THR A 259 -10.59 -19.04 -20.49
C THR A 259 -10.94 -17.83 -19.62
N ALA A 260 -12.23 -17.56 -19.40
CA ALA A 260 -12.68 -16.49 -18.52
C ALA A 260 -12.22 -16.71 -17.08
N LEU A 261 -12.37 -17.93 -16.56
CA LEU A 261 -11.92 -18.34 -15.23
C LEU A 261 -10.40 -18.15 -15.04
N LEU A 262 -9.61 -18.68 -15.99
CA LEU A 262 -8.15 -18.51 -15.99
C LEU A 262 -7.72 -17.04 -16.06
N SER A 263 -8.46 -16.20 -16.80
CA SER A 263 -8.19 -14.76 -16.90
C SER A 263 -8.40 -14.05 -15.56
N VAL A 264 -9.48 -14.36 -14.83
CA VAL A 264 -9.70 -13.79 -13.47
C VAL A 264 -8.56 -14.18 -12.53
N MET A 265 -8.17 -15.47 -12.54
CA MET A 265 -7.05 -15.94 -11.72
C MET A 265 -5.75 -15.21 -12.08
N ALA A 266 -5.42 -15.13 -13.37
CA ALA A 266 -4.21 -14.46 -13.85
C ALA A 266 -4.19 -12.98 -13.45
N TYR A 267 -5.28 -12.25 -13.63
CA TYR A 267 -5.37 -10.84 -13.25
C TYR A 267 -5.23 -10.65 -11.73
N THR A 268 -5.79 -11.54 -10.93
CA THR A 268 -5.66 -11.48 -9.46
C THR A 268 -4.22 -11.76 -9.01
N VAL A 269 -3.52 -12.69 -9.67
CA VAL A 269 -2.08 -12.92 -9.45
C VAL A 269 -1.27 -11.67 -9.83
N VAL A 270 -1.56 -11.07 -10.98
CA VAL A 270 -0.91 -9.82 -11.42
C VAL A 270 -1.17 -8.69 -10.43
N LEU A 271 -2.38 -8.55 -9.90
CA LEU A 271 -2.70 -7.59 -8.85
C LEU A 271 -1.80 -7.82 -7.63
N CYS A 272 -1.74 -9.03 -7.11
CA CYS A 272 -0.93 -9.37 -5.93
C CYS A 272 0.55 -8.97 -6.11
N PHE A 273 1.17 -9.35 -7.23
CA PHE A 273 2.55 -8.98 -7.55
C PHE A 273 2.73 -7.47 -7.76
N SER A 274 1.75 -6.81 -8.36
CA SER A 274 1.79 -5.35 -8.54
C SER A 274 1.75 -4.63 -7.19
N LEU A 275 0.89 -5.07 -6.26
CA LEU A 275 0.81 -4.51 -4.91
C LEU A 275 2.13 -4.67 -4.16
N MET A 276 2.82 -5.81 -4.26
CA MET A 276 4.16 -6.01 -3.67
C MET A 276 5.18 -5.02 -4.21
N LYS A 277 5.10 -4.63 -5.47
CA LYS A 277 6.02 -3.69 -6.11
C LYS A 277 5.72 -2.22 -5.80
N THR A 278 4.52 -1.88 -5.33
CA THR A 278 4.13 -0.48 -5.09
C THR A 278 5.05 0.23 -4.10
N ALA A 279 5.56 -0.45 -3.07
CA ALA A 279 6.50 0.12 -2.10
C ALA A 279 7.81 0.55 -2.78
N ASN A 280 8.40 -0.33 -3.59
CA ASN A 280 9.64 -0.02 -4.31
C ASN A 280 9.44 1.06 -5.37
N PHE A 281 8.31 1.02 -6.07
CA PHE A 281 7.94 2.04 -7.06
C PHE A 281 7.78 3.41 -6.40
N SER A 282 7.07 3.49 -5.29
CA SER A 282 6.91 4.74 -4.54
C SER A 282 8.25 5.29 -4.06
N LYS A 283 9.11 4.43 -3.48
CA LYS A 283 10.46 4.80 -3.07
C LYS A 283 11.30 5.32 -4.24
N SER A 284 11.16 4.75 -5.42
CA SER A 284 11.85 5.22 -6.64
C SER A 284 11.37 6.60 -7.09
N VAL A 285 10.06 6.84 -7.09
CA VAL A 285 9.48 8.15 -7.48
C VAL A 285 9.97 9.27 -6.57
N PHE A 286 10.07 9.03 -5.26
CA PHE A 286 10.52 10.02 -4.28
C PHE A 286 12.05 10.05 -4.06
N ASN A 287 12.80 9.33 -4.91
CA ASN A 287 14.27 9.30 -4.88
C ASN A 287 14.83 8.86 -3.51
N THR A 288 14.15 7.92 -2.86
CA THR A 288 14.56 7.32 -1.58
C THR A 288 15.47 6.12 -1.76
N CYS A 289 15.87 5.79 -2.99
CA CYS A 289 16.89 4.80 -3.25
C CYS A 289 18.18 5.21 -2.54
N LEU A 290 18.67 4.33 -1.70
CA LEU A 290 20.05 4.37 -1.22
C LEU A 290 20.95 4.63 -2.43
N LEU A 291 21.61 5.76 -2.44
CA LEU A 291 22.66 6.07 -3.38
C LEU A 291 23.74 4.97 -3.28
N TYR A 292 23.64 3.95 -4.11
CA TYR A 292 24.83 3.29 -4.60
C TYR A 292 25.49 4.33 -5.52
N THR A 293 26.16 5.29 -4.93
CA THR A 293 27.20 6.01 -5.64
C THR A 293 28.29 5.00 -5.91
N SER A 294 28.26 4.39 -7.10
CA SER A 294 29.50 3.83 -7.63
C SER A 294 30.51 4.98 -7.58
N PRO A 295 31.69 4.80 -6.97
CA PRO A 295 32.74 5.79 -7.06
C PRO A 295 33.00 6.01 -8.55
N SER A 296 32.76 7.23 -9.03
CA SER A 296 33.25 7.64 -10.34
C SER A 296 34.77 7.46 -10.32
N PRO A 297 35.36 6.71 -11.26
CA PRO A 297 36.78 6.70 -11.40
C PRO A 297 37.17 8.13 -11.79
N ARG A 298 37.71 8.87 -10.84
CA ARG A 298 38.49 10.06 -11.17
C ARG A 298 39.91 9.59 -11.45
N ASP A 299 40.31 9.82 -12.70
CA ASP A 299 41.67 9.89 -13.14
C ASP A 299 42.53 10.84 -12.29
#